data_e63b8863997bbe0937d7ef2fb7f38163
#
_entry.id   e63b8863997bbe0937d7ef2fb7f38163
#
_cell.length_a   1.000
_cell.length_b   1.000
_cell.length_c   1.000
_cell.angle_alpha   90.00
_cell.angle_beta   90.00
_cell.angle_gamma   90.00
#
_symmetry.space_group_name_H-M   'P 1'
#
loop_
_entity.id
_entity.type
_entity.pdbx_description
1 polymer ?
#
loop_
_entity_poly.entity_id
_entity_poly.type
_entity_poly.pdbx_seq_one_letter_code
_entity_poly.pdbx_strand_id
1 'polypeptide(L)'
;MKSKFIESLSEISSVDFNQIIDEKDKPFMSYEYLYALEQSKSVHTNNGWQSFHLTLAEKEDLSGFIPIYKKNNSHGEFVFDHQWSYALRRANRDYYPKLLSAIPFTPCETRKFITSQSINIESFTKPVIDYMKKNDIETWHILFPDKKLAKTLIENNFIERSGYRFVWNNKEYENFNDFLKIFTSRQRKNIKSERKKIHDSRISFSVKDNTNVTLDDWLVFYEFYKSTYHQRMQAPYLNFDFFNLVHKYKDALCPVIFFAELEGNKIAGSLCFQSKDTLYGRHWGSLINIDSLHFECCYYQGIEYCIKNGISFFDPGVQGEHKIRRGFEPRASNSYHYVLHEDFRAAIESFCKEEEISIKKYLAACSEYTPIKKEYRI
;
A
#
# COMPACT_ATOMS: atom_id res chain seq x y z
N MET A 1 18.16 7.60 -25.22
CA MET A 1 17.69 6.70 -24.15
C MET A 1 16.96 5.53 -24.78
N LYS A 2 17.30 4.29 -24.40
CA LYS A 2 16.71 3.06 -24.96
C LYS A 2 15.72 2.49 -23.95
N SER A 3 14.52 2.14 -24.39
CA SER A 3 13.51 1.49 -23.56
C SER A 3 13.45 -0.02 -23.84
N LYS A 4 13.24 -0.82 -22.80
CA LYS A 4 13.06 -2.27 -22.89
C LYS A 4 11.98 -2.72 -21.91
N PHE A 5 11.06 -3.57 -22.34
CA PHE A 5 10.19 -4.31 -21.45
C PHE A 5 10.88 -5.58 -20.97
N ILE A 6 10.77 -5.87 -19.68
CA ILE A 6 11.28 -7.08 -19.04
C ILE A 6 10.14 -7.82 -18.34
N GLU A 7 10.22 -9.13 -18.30
CA GLU A 7 9.17 -9.97 -17.70
C GLU A 7 9.53 -10.48 -16.29
N SER A 8 10.74 -10.17 -15.83
CA SER A 8 11.18 -10.45 -14.46
C SER A 8 12.25 -9.47 -14.02
N LEU A 9 12.27 -9.13 -12.72
CA LEU A 9 13.35 -8.36 -12.11
C LEU A 9 14.70 -9.10 -12.13
N SER A 10 14.72 -10.42 -12.30
CA SER A 10 15.96 -11.18 -12.47
C SER A 10 16.74 -10.81 -13.76
N GLU A 11 16.12 -10.07 -14.68
CA GLU A 11 16.80 -9.51 -15.87
C GLU A 11 17.61 -8.24 -15.56
N ILE A 12 17.51 -7.69 -14.35
CA ILE A 12 18.25 -6.51 -13.89
C ILE A 12 19.12 -6.91 -12.70
N SER A 13 20.35 -6.38 -12.66
CA SER A 13 21.18 -6.47 -11.47
C SER A 13 20.60 -5.66 -10.31
N SER A 14 20.59 -6.22 -9.11
CA SER A 14 20.21 -5.48 -7.90
C SER A 14 21.14 -4.28 -7.64
N VAL A 15 22.41 -4.38 -8.06
CA VAL A 15 23.38 -3.28 -7.94
C VAL A 15 22.95 -2.11 -8.82
N ASP A 16 22.59 -2.37 -10.09
CA ASP A 16 22.17 -1.31 -11.02
C ASP A 16 20.84 -0.70 -10.59
N PHE A 17 19.90 -1.52 -10.09
CA PHE A 17 18.63 -1.06 -9.57
C PHE A 17 18.82 -0.14 -8.36
N ASN A 18 19.72 -0.48 -7.45
CA ASN A 18 20.00 0.31 -6.26
C ASN A 18 20.69 1.65 -6.55
N GLN A 19 21.25 1.85 -7.74
CA GLN A 19 21.80 3.16 -8.16
C GLN A 19 20.72 4.18 -8.53
N ILE A 20 19.53 3.73 -8.90
CA ILE A 20 18.43 4.62 -9.32
C ILE A 20 17.35 4.84 -8.25
N ILE A 21 17.44 4.14 -7.11
CA ILE A 21 16.46 4.20 -6.03
C ILE A 21 16.92 5.12 -4.91
N ASP A 22 15.99 5.85 -4.31
CA ASP A 22 16.21 6.69 -3.12
C ASP A 22 15.67 6.02 -1.85
N GLU A 23 16.16 6.44 -0.69
CA GLU A 23 15.65 5.98 0.61
C GLU A 23 14.12 6.18 0.77
N LYS A 24 13.57 7.24 0.18
CA LYS A 24 12.11 7.52 0.21
C LYS A 24 11.27 6.51 -0.57
N ASP A 25 11.88 5.69 -1.42
CA ASP A 25 11.19 4.68 -2.21
C ASP A 25 11.07 3.35 -1.46
N LYS A 26 11.90 3.19 -0.42
CA LYS A 26 11.90 2.00 0.43
C LYS A 26 10.71 1.98 1.41
N PRO A 27 10.26 0.79 1.81
CA PRO A 27 10.78 -0.52 1.40
C PRO A 27 10.16 -1.03 0.09
N PHE A 28 8.98 -0.54 -0.33
CA PHE A 28 8.12 -1.23 -1.30
C PHE A 28 8.55 -1.11 -2.75
N MET A 29 9.29 -0.06 -3.10
CA MET A 29 9.88 0.10 -4.44
C MET A 29 11.34 -0.39 -4.50
N SER A 30 11.85 -1.04 -3.44
CA SER A 30 13.16 -1.68 -3.47
C SER A 30 13.18 -2.91 -4.37
N TYR A 31 14.36 -3.23 -4.89
CA TYR A 31 14.58 -4.47 -5.65
C TYR A 31 14.14 -5.69 -4.84
N GLU A 32 14.52 -5.75 -3.57
CA GLU A 32 14.28 -6.87 -2.68
C GLU A 32 12.80 -7.15 -2.48
N TYR A 33 11.96 -6.12 -2.34
CA TYR A 33 10.53 -6.30 -2.14
C TYR A 33 9.83 -6.80 -3.40
N LEU A 34 10.08 -6.14 -4.53
CA LEU A 34 9.49 -6.52 -5.82
C LEU A 34 9.98 -7.91 -6.27
N TYR A 35 11.27 -8.19 -6.07
CA TYR A 35 11.87 -9.50 -6.35
C TYR A 35 11.27 -10.60 -5.46
N ALA A 36 11.05 -10.33 -4.16
CA ALA A 36 10.41 -11.29 -3.27
C ALA A 36 8.98 -11.65 -3.73
N LEU A 37 8.21 -10.69 -4.24
CA LEU A 37 6.89 -10.94 -4.80
C LEU A 37 6.92 -11.85 -6.04
N GLU A 38 7.89 -11.66 -6.93
CA GLU A 38 8.04 -12.50 -8.14
C GLU A 38 8.57 -13.90 -7.79
N GLN A 39 9.68 -13.98 -7.04
CA GLN A 39 10.33 -15.25 -6.73
C GLN A 39 9.46 -16.18 -5.90
N SER A 40 8.66 -15.64 -5.00
CA SER A 40 7.68 -16.41 -4.25
C SER A 40 6.48 -16.86 -5.10
N LYS A 41 6.36 -16.38 -6.35
CA LYS A 41 5.17 -16.56 -7.18
C LYS A 41 3.87 -16.01 -6.58
N SER A 42 3.97 -15.11 -5.59
CA SER A 42 2.82 -14.33 -5.13
C SER A 42 2.33 -13.39 -6.24
N VAL A 43 3.25 -12.87 -7.04
CA VAL A 43 3.00 -12.21 -8.33
C VAL A 43 3.31 -13.21 -9.43
N HIS A 44 2.27 -13.70 -10.10
CA HIS A 44 2.38 -14.71 -11.14
C HIS A 44 1.16 -14.66 -12.07
N THR A 45 1.30 -15.11 -13.32
CA THR A 45 0.21 -15.18 -14.31
C THR A 45 -1.01 -15.93 -13.82
N ASN A 46 -0.82 -17.03 -13.07
CA ASN A 46 -1.92 -17.81 -12.49
C ASN A 46 -2.77 -17.01 -11.50
N ASN A 47 -2.19 -15.97 -10.88
CA ASN A 47 -2.89 -15.07 -9.96
C ASN A 47 -3.42 -13.81 -10.66
N GLY A 48 -3.26 -13.74 -12.00
CA GLY A 48 -3.63 -12.60 -12.80
C GLY A 48 -2.67 -11.42 -12.72
N TRP A 49 -1.43 -11.65 -12.28
CA TRP A 49 -0.34 -10.68 -12.25
C TRP A 49 0.82 -11.19 -13.11
N GLN A 50 1.04 -10.61 -14.26
CA GLN A 50 2.20 -10.92 -15.11
C GLN A 50 3.14 -9.71 -15.09
N SER A 51 4.37 -9.90 -14.60
CA SER A 51 5.41 -8.87 -14.65
C SER A 51 5.69 -8.46 -16.09
N PHE A 52 5.74 -7.15 -16.33
CA PHE A 52 5.98 -6.55 -17.64
C PHE A 52 6.57 -5.15 -17.47
N HIS A 53 7.67 -5.08 -16.72
CA HIS A 53 8.27 -3.83 -16.30
C HIS A 53 8.95 -3.09 -17.45
N LEU A 54 8.91 -1.75 -17.40
CA LEU A 54 9.65 -0.92 -18.33
C LEU A 54 10.95 -0.46 -17.70
N THR A 55 12.05 -0.68 -18.40
CA THR A 55 13.37 -0.12 -18.08
C THR A 55 13.77 0.92 -19.10
N LEU A 56 14.49 1.93 -18.64
CA LEU A 56 15.19 2.89 -19.48
C LEU A 56 16.69 2.75 -19.23
N ALA A 57 17.46 2.77 -20.32
CA ALA A 57 18.92 2.74 -20.24
C ALA A 57 19.52 3.91 -21.02
N GLU A 58 20.57 4.49 -20.46
CA GLU A 58 21.45 5.42 -21.14
C GLU A 58 22.78 4.71 -21.38
N LYS A 59 23.15 4.53 -22.66
CA LYS A 59 24.19 3.58 -23.06
C LYS A 59 23.83 2.17 -22.58
N GLU A 60 24.52 1.64 -21.57
CA GLU A 60 24.26 0.34 -20.97
C GLU A 60 23.77 0.43 -19.51
N ASP A 61 23.82 1.62 -18.91
CA ASP A 61 23.46 1.86 -17.51
C ASP A 61 21.95 2.01 -17.34
N LEU A 62 21.37 1.36 -16.33
CA LEU A 62 19.97 1.53 -15.94
C LEU A 62 19.76 2.97 -15.46
N SER A 63 18.86 3.70 -16.11
CA SER A 63 18.57 5.10 -15.80
C SER A 63 17.12 5.32 -15.34
N GLY A 64 16.23 4.35 -15.60
CA GLY A 64 14.83 4.44 -15.17
C GLY A 64 14.13 3.10 -15.11
N PHE A 65 13.12 3.02 -14.27
CA PHE A 65 12.30 1.83 -14.05
C PHE A 65 10.85 2.19 -13.71
N ILE A 66 9.91 1.45 -14.30
CA ILE A 66 8.50 1.46 -13.90
C ILE A 66 8.05 0.02 -13.67
N PRO A 67 7.50 -0.32 -12.49
CA PRO A 67 6.80 -1.57 -12.31
C PRO A 67 5.51 -1.55 -13.12
N ILE A 68 5.39 -2.43 -14.09
CA ILE A 68 4.17 -2.64 -14.87
C ILE A 68 3.80 -4.10 -14.79
N TYR A 69 2.51 -4.36 -14.67
CA TYR A 69 1.94 -5.70 -14.70
C TYR A 69 0.84 -5.77 -15.75
N LYS A 70 0.79 -6.84 -16.52
CA LYS A 70 -0.39 -7.20 -17.31
C LYS A 70 -1.36 -7.92 -16.38
N LYS A 71 -2.56 -7.38 -16.25
CA LYS A 71 -3.58 -7.85 -15.31
C LYS A 71 -4.74 -8.50 -16.03
N ASN A 72 -5.10 -9.73 -15.63
CA ASN A 72 -6.27 -10.45 -16.15
C ASN A 72 -7.48 -10.39 -15.21
N ASN A 73 -7.35 -9.71 -14.07
CA ASN A 73 -8.38 -9.42 -13.09
C ASN A 73 -7.98 -8.19 -12.26
N SER A 74 -8.87 -7.68 -11.40
CA SER A 74 -8.58 -6.52 -10.53
C SER A 74 -8.31 -6.91 -9.07
N HIS A 75 -7.93 -8.15 -8.80
CA HIS A 75 -7.62 -8.58 -7.43
C HIS A 75 -6.28 -8.03 -6.95
N GLY A 76 -6.26 -7.57 -5.69
CA GLY A 76 -5.03 -7.10 -5.03
C GLY A 76 -4.58 -5.68 -5.40
N GLU A 77 -5.40 -4.91 -6.10
CA GLU A 77 -5.10 -3.54 -6.55
C GLU A 77 -5.58 -2.47 -5.57
N PHE A 78 -6.66 -2.74 -4.82
CA PHE A 78 -7.33 -1.81 -3.90
C PHE A 78 -7.92 -0.55 -4.56
N VAL A 79 -8.07 -0.57 -5.88
CA VAL A 79 -8.87 0.38 -6.66
C VAL A 79 -9.94 -0.41 -7.40
N PHE A 80 -11.21 -0.11 -7.12
CA PHE A 80 -12.34 -0.92 -7.59
C PHE A 80 -12.85 -0.39 -8.93
N ASP A 81 -12.53 -1.08 -10.01
CA ASP A 81 -12.88 -0.74 -11.40
C ASP A 81 -13.88 -1.69 -12.05
N HIS A 82 -14.63 -2.44 -11.24
CA HIS A 82 -15.62 -3.41 -11.74
C HIS A 82 -16.67 -2.78 -12.66
N GLN A 83 -17.08 -1.53 -12.40
CA GLN A 83 -18.04 -0.81 -13.24
C GLN A 83 -17.46 -0.51 -14.63
N TRP A 84 -16.16 -0.22 -14.72
CA TRP A 84 -15.47 0.02 -15.98
C TRP A 84 -15.38 -1.26 -16.82
N SER A 85 -15.00 -2.36 -16.20
CA SER A 85 -14.98 -3.68 -16.82
C SER A 85 -16.37 -4.08 -17.33
N TYR A 86 -17.42 -3.81 -16.53
CA TYR A 86 -18.81 -4.07 -16.94
C TYR A 86 -19.25 -3.20 -18.13
N ALA A 87 -18.90 -1.91 -18.13
CA ALA A 87 -19.23 -0.98 -19.20
C ALA A 87 -18.62 -1.41 -20.54
N LEU A 88 -17.34 -1.77 -20.57
CA LEU A 88 -16.68 -2.25 -21.78
C LEU A 88 -17.27 -3.57 -22.28
N ARG A 89 -17.55 -4.51 -21.38
CA ARG A 89 -18.20 -5.77 -21.76
C ARG A 89 -19.57 -5.52 -22.43
N ARG A 90 -20.34 -4.56 -21.94
CA ARG A 90 -21.62 -4.17 -22.60
C ARG A 90 -21.42 -3.55 -23.96
N ALA A 91 -20.28 -2.91 -24.21
CA ALA A 91 -19.90 -2.38 -25.51
C ALA A 91 -19.22 -3.44 -26.42
N ASN A 92 -19.23 -4.72 -26.00
CA ASN A 92 -18.61 -5.83 -26.72
C ASN A 92 -17.11 -5.69 -26.90
N ARG A 93 -16.42 -5.10 -25.90
CA ARG A 93 -14.97 -4.88 -25.86
C ARG A 93 -14.36 -5.50 -24.61
N ASP A 94 -13.12 -5.96 -24.73
CA ASP A 94 -12.38 -6.57 -23.65
C ASP A 94 -11.75 -5.50 -22.75
N TYR A 95 -11.93 -5.65 -21.43
CA TYR A 95 -11.26 -4.82 -20.44
C TYR A 95 -9.89 -5.41 -20.03
N TYR A 96 -9.77 -6.71 -20.09
CA TYR A 96 -8.53 -7.43 -19.77
C TYR A 96 -7.90 -8.03 -21.03
N PRO A 97 -6.56 -8.11 -21.12
CA PRO A 97 -5.63 -7.61 -20.10
C PRO A 97 -5.58 -6.09 -20.04
N LYS A 98 -5.38 -5.54 -18.84
CA LYS A 98 -5.06 -4.12 -18.62
C LYS A 98 -3.63 -3.97 -18.15
N LEU A 99 -3.01 -2.79 -18.29
CA LEU A 99 -1.73 -2.48 -17.70
C LEU A 99 -1.89 -1.80 -16.34
N LEU A 100 -1.04 -2.17 -15.40
CA LEU A 100 -1.08 -1.65 -14.03
C LEU A 100 0.32 -1.32 -13.53
N SER A 101 0.56 -0.07 -13.15
CA SER A 101 1.74 0.39 -12.41
C SER A 101 1.35 0.58 -10.94
N ALA A 102 1.70 -0.39 -10.11
CA ALA A 102 1.39 -0.44 -8.69
C ALA A 102 2.43 -1.29 -7.94
N ILE A 103 2.42 -1.21 -6.61
CA ILE A 103 3.07 -2.22 -5.79
C ILE A 103 2.02 -3.29 -5.49
N PRO A 104 2.23 -4.55 -5.92
CA PRO A 104 1.24 -5.60 -5.73
C PRO A 104 0.86 -5.77 -4.26
N PHE A 105 -0.44 -5.90 -3.99
CA PHE A 105 -1.04 -6.11 -2.67
C PHE A 105 -0.72 -5.01 -1.64
N THR A 106 -0.18 -3.87 -2.08
CA THR A 106 0.40 -2.84 -1.20
C THR A 106 -0.05 -1.44 -1.63
N PRO A 107 -1.21 -0.95 -1.13
CA PRO A 107 -1.79 0.32 -1.52
C PRO A 107 -1.12 1.51 -0.82
N CYS A 108 0.17 1.71 -1.08
CA CYS A 108 0.96 2.82 -0.54
C CYS A 108 1.23 3.89 -1.58
N GLU A 109 1.26 5.15 -1.14
CA GLU A 109 1.75 6.24 -1.94
C GLU A 109 3.28 6.18 -2.02
N THR A 110 3.82 6.02 -3.24
CA THR A 110 5.25 5.98 -3.52
C THR A 110 5.52 6.50 -4.93
N ARG A 111 6.76 6.84 -5.24
CA ARG A 111 7.17 7.03 -6.64
C ARG A 111 6.91 5.73 -7.41
N LYS A 112 6.22 5.82 -8.53
CA LYS A 112 6.03 4.68 -9.44
C LYS A 112 7.00 4.72 -10.62
N PHE A 113 7.53 5.90 -10.92
CA PHE A 113 8.54 6.12 -11.95
C PHE A 113 9.86 6.43 -11.24
N ILE A 114 10.74 5.44 -11.20
CA ILE A 114 12.06 5.54 -10.58
C ILE A 114 13.05 6.03 -11.62
N THR A 115 13.84 7.02 -11.28
CA THR A 115 14.86 7.57 -12.19
C THR A 115 16.05 8.06 -11.37
N SER A 116 17.27 7.90 -11.91
CA SER A 116 18.51 8.46 -11.36
C SER A 116 18.68 9.95 -11.68
N GLN A 117 18.00 10.43 -12.72
CA GLN A 117 18.11 11.79 -13.24
C GLN A 117 16.73 12.38 -13.55
N SER A 118 16.68 13.68 -13.91
CA SER A 118 15.47 14.28 -14.45
C SER A 118 15.22 13.74 -15.86
N ILE A 119 14.32 12.79 -15.98
CA ILE A 119 13.90 12.19 -17.25
C ILE A 119 12.54 12.77 -17.63
N ASN A 120 12.38 13.11 -18.94
CA ASN A 120 11.08 13.49 -19.47
C ASN A 120 10.12 12.31 -19.33
N ILE A 121 8.93 12.56 -18.81
CA ILE A 121 7.88 11.55 -18.62
C ILE A 121 7.53 10.81 -19.91
N GLU A 122 7.61 11.49 -21.06
CA GLU A 122 7.34 10.87 -22.37
C GLU A 122 8.25 9.68 -22.68
N SER A 123 9.49 9.70 -22.15
CA SER A 123 10.41 8.57 -22.28
C SER A 123 9.86 7.29 -21.66
N PHE A 124 9.00 7.42 -20.66
CA PHE A 124 8.29 6.31 -20.00
C PHE A 124 6.93 6.05 -20.66
N THR A 125 6.14 7.09 -20.87
CA THR A 125 4.73 6.91 -21.29
C THR A 125 4.61 6.49 -22.75
N LYS A 126 5.43 7.03 -23.63
CA LYS A 126 5.38 6.72 -25.06
C LYS A 126 5.58 5.22 -25.37
N PRO A 127 6.62 4.52 -24.87
CA PRO A 127 6.78 3.08 -25.11
C PRO A 127 5.59 2.25 -24.64
N VAL A 128 4.98 2.64 -23.49
CA VAL A 128 3.82 1.93 -22.95
C VAL A 128 2.58 2.18 -23.82
N ILE A 129 2.33 3.41 -24.21
CA ILE A 129 1.17 3.78 -25.06
C ILE A 129 1.31 3.13 -26.44
N ASP A 130 2.51 3.12 -27.02
CA ASP A 130 2.77 2.44 -28.31
C ASP A 130 2.52 0.93 -28.20
N TYR A 131 2.90 0.31 -27.06
CA TYR A 131 2.61 -1.08 -26.77
C TYR A 131 1.10 -1.33 -26.62
N MET A 132 0.37 -0.44 -25.91
CA MET A 132 -1.10 -0.53 -25.78
C MET A 132 -1.79 -0.48 -27.13
N LYS A 133 -1.42 0.48 -27.99
CA LYS A 133 -1.96 0.62 -29.37
C LYS A 133 -1.73 -0.63 -30.22
N LYS A 134 -0.51 -1.18 -30.15
CA LYS A 134 -0.15 -2.38 -30.93
C LYS A 134 -0.91 -3.64 -30.51
N ASN A 135 -1.27 -3.73 -29.22
CA ASN A 135 -1.89 -4.93 -28.64
C ASN A 135 -3.37 -4.73 -28.26
N ASP A 136 -3.96 -3.60 -28.64
CA ASP A 136 -5.35 -3.23 -28.33
C ASP A 136 -5.69 -3.33 -26.83
N ILE A 137 -4.77 -2.82 -25.98
CA ILE A 137 -4.97 -2.78 -24.53
C ILE A 137 -5.63 -1.46 -24.17
N GLU A 138 -6.84 -1.53 -23.61
CA GLU A 138 -7.70 -0.36 -23.39
C GLU A 138 -7.16 0.59 -22.33
N THR A 139 -6.60 0.08 -21.22
CA THR A 139 -6.29 0.93 -20.07
C THR A 139 -4.90 0.65 -19.46
N TRP A 140 -4.28 1.72 -18.99
CA TRP A 140 -3.11 1.67 -18.12
C TRP A 140 -3.40 2.47 -16.85
N HIS A 141 -3.31 1.81 -15.69
CA HIS A 141 -3.58 2.37 -14.39
C HIS A 141 -2.27 2.61 -13.62
N ILE A 142 -2.13 3.79 -13.02
CA ILE A 142 -1.02 4.13 -12.13
C ILE A 142 -1.62 4.42 -10.75
N LEU A 143 -1.40 3.52 -9.78
CA LEU A 143 -2.05 3.58 -8.48
C LEU A 143 -1.16 4.25 -7.45
N PHE A 144 -1.73 5.20 -6.73
CA PHE A 144 -1.09 5.87 -5.59
C PHE A 144 0.32 6.42 -5.89
N PRO A 145 0.50 7.20 -6.98
CA PRO A 145 1.77 7.85 -7.23
C PRO A 145 2.01 8.98 -6.21
N ASP A 146 3.27 9.39 -6.06
CA ASP A 146 3.60 10.58 -5.28
C ASP A 146 3.03 11.85 -5.95
N LYS A 147 2.95 12.94 -5.18
CA LYS A 147 2.37 14.22 -5.65
C LYS A 147 3.07 14.80 -6.88
N LYS A 148 4.39 14.61 -7.00
CA LYS A 148 5.16 15.11 -8.13
C LYS A 148 4.79 14.40 -9.41
N LEU A 149 4.77 13.06 -9.37
CA LEU A 149 4.34 12.25 -10.51
C LEU A 149 2.87 12.49 -10.85
N ALA A 150 2.00 12.59 -9.84
CA ALA A 150 0.58 12.87 -9.99
C ALA A 150 0.32 14.10 -10.86
N LYS A 151 0.96 15.23 -10.55
CA LYS A 151 0.86 16.46 -11.35
C LYS A 151 1.27 16.23 -12.80
N THR A 152 2.41 15.59 -13.01
CA THR A 152 2.94 15.32 -14.34
C THR A 152 2.03 14.38 -15.16
N LEU A 153 1.36 13.42 -14.52
CA LEU A 153 0.42 12.52 -15.19
C LEU A 153 -0.81 13.28 -15.72
N ILE A 154 -1.36 14.21 -14.94
CA ILE A 154 -2.47 15.07 -15.39
C ILE A 154 -2.06 15.88 -16.63
N GLU A 155 -0.87 16.50 -16.60
CA GLU A 155 -0.32 17.26 -17.72
C GLU A 155 -0.06 16.40 -18.97
N ASN A 156 0.03 15.06 -18.79
CA ASN A 156 0.23 14.08 -19.87
C ASN A 156 -1.02 13.23 -20.17
N ASN A 157 -2.19 13.82 -19.99
CA ASN A 157 -3.45 13.26 -20.46
C ASN A 157 -3.94 12.01 -19.70
N PHE A 158 -3.50 11.81 -18.44
CA PHE A 158 -4.09 10.81 -17.57
C PHE A 158 -5.31 11.36 -16.84
N ILE A 159 -6.33 10.55 -16.69
CA ILE A 159 -7.54 10.86 -15.93
C ILE A 159 -7.24 10.61 -14.46
N GLU A 160 -7.45 11.62 -13.61
CA GLU A 160 -7.38 11.46 -12.16
C GLU A 160 -8.67 10.83 -11.63
N ARG A 161 -8.54 9.82 -10.80
CA ARG A 161 -9.62 9.24 -10.03
C ARG A 161 -9.38 9.44 -8.54
N SER A 162 -10.30 10.11 -7.88
CA SER A 162 -10.22 10.43 -6.47
C SER A 162 -10.47 9.19 -5.59
N GLY A 163 -9.68 9.04 -4.55
CA GLY A 163 -9.84 8.08 -3.49
C GLY A 163 -9.44 8.67 -2.15
N TYR A 164 -9.50 7.87 -1.10
CA TYR A 164 -9.10 8.32 0.23
C TYR A 164 -8.41 7.22 1.04
N ARG A 165 -7.64 7.65 2.03
CA ARG A 165 -6.98 6.84 3.05
C ARG A 165 -7.01 7.55 4.39
N PHE A 166 -6.61 6.85 5.43
CA PHE A 166 -6.44 7.43 6.75
C PHE A 166 -4.98 7.28 7.18
N VAL A 167 -4.35 8.36 7.64
CA VAL A 167 -2.95 8.37 8.07
C VAL A 167 -2.88 9.03 9.45
N TRP A 168 -2.11 8.46 10.35
CA TRP A 168 -1.79 9.10 11.61
C TRP A 168 -0.52 9.94 11.46
N ASN A 169 -0.53 11.13 12.08
CA ASN A 169 0.58 12.05 12.10
C ASN A 169 1.13 12.17 13.51
N ASN A 170 2.43 11.97 13.65
CA ASN A 170 3.13 12.31 14.88
C ASN A 170 3.27 13.83 14.97
N LYS A 171 2.63 14.43 15.97
CA LYS A 171 2.74 15.87 16.26
C LYS A 171 3.73 16.08 17.43
N GLU A 172 4.84 15.34 17.41
CA GLU A 172 5.91 15.40 18.42
C GLU A 172 5.41 15.04 19.83
N TYR A 173 4.53 14.03 19.91
CA TYR A 173 4.05 13.55 21.20
C TYR A 173 5.19 12.93 22.01
N GLU A 174 5.28 13.28 23.29
CA GLU A 174 6.27 12.70 24.20
C GLU A 174 5.96 11.22 24.52
N ASN A 175 4.68 10.88 24.62
CA ASN A 175 4.21 9.54 24.94
C ASN A 175 2.73 9.36 24.53
N PHE A 176 2.22 8.14 24.65
CA PHE A 176 0.82 7.83 24.30
C PHE A 176 -0.21 8.62 25.13
N ASN A 177 0.06 8.94 26.40
CA ASN A 177 -0.85 9.76 27.20
C ASN A 177 -0.92 11.19 26.71
N ASP A 178 0.19 11.72 26.16
CA ASP A 178 0.21 13.03 25.52
C ASP A 178 -0.64 13.01 24.24
N PHE A 179 -0.45 12.00 23.41
CA PHE A 179 -1.34 11.78 22.25
C PHE A 179 -2.82 11.73 22.65
N LEU A 180 -3.16 11.10 23.77
CA LEU A 180 -4.57 11.05 24.21
C LEU A 180 -5.18 12.43 24.56
N LYS A 181 -4.37 13.45 24.80
CA LYS A 181 -4.87 14.80 25.15
C LYS A 181 -5.62 15.47 23.99
N ILE A 182 -5.31 15.11 22.73
CA ILE A 182 -5.97 15.68 21.55
C ILE A 182 -7.47 15.31 21.48
N PHE A 183 -7.88 14.21 22.10
CA PHE A 183 -9.24 13.69 22.01
C PHE A 183 -10.21 14.36 22.99
N THR A 184 -11.49 14.39 22.61
CA THR A 184 -12.59 14.67 23.53
C THR A 184 -12.55 13.71 24.73
N SER A 185 -13.07 14.13 25.88
CA SER A 185 -13.09 13.31 27.11
C SER A 185 -13.78 11.97 26.91
N ARG A 186 -14.86 11.93 26.12
CA ARG A 186 -15.58 10.68 25.76
C ARG A 186 -14.68 9.73 24.98
N GLN A 187 -14.04 10.22 23.91
CA GLN A 187 -13.20 9.35 23.07
C GLN A 187 -11.95 8.86 23.82
N ARG A 188 -11.33 9.71 24.62
CA ARG A 188 -10.21 9.33 25.47
C ARG A 188 -10.58 8.21 26.45
N LYS A 189 -11.78 8.26 27.03
CA LYS A 189 -12.29 7.17 27.89
C LYS A 189 -12.48 5.87 27.09
N ASN A 190 -13.01 5.96 25.86
CA ASN A 190 -13.20 4.79 24.99
C ASN A 190 -11.85 4.11 24.66
N ILE A 191 -10.83 4.87 24.22
CA ILE A 191 -9.49 4.33 23.92
C ILE A 191 -8.89 3.68 25.17
N LYS A 192 -8.96 4.34 26.33
CA LYS A 192 -8.48 3.76 27.59
C LYS A 192 -9.23 2.49 27.98
N SER A 193 -10.53 2.42 27.73
CA SER A 193 -11.34 1.21 27.98
C SER A 193 -10.96 0.06 27.05
N GLU A 194 -10.76 0.34 25.75
CA GLU A 194 -10.29 -0.69 24.80
C GLU A 194 -8.95 -1.30 25.24
N ARG A 195 -7.98 -0.44 25.58
CA ARG A 195 -6.65 -0.89 26.05
C ARG A 195 -6.72 -1.61 27.38
N LYS A 196 -7.57 -1.14 28.32
CA LYS A 196 -7.79 -1.78 29.63
C LYS A 196 -8.32 -3.20 29.47
N LYS A 197 -9.28 -3.46 28.56
CA LYS A 197 -9.78 -4.81 28.29
C LYS A 197 -8.67 -5.79 27.93
N ILE A 198 -7.74 -5.34 27.07
CA ILE A 198 -6.58 -6.15 26.66
C ILE A 198 -5.65 -6.42 27.83
N HIS A 199 -5.34 -5.40 28.62
CA HIS A 199 -4.53 -5.54 29.82
C HIS A 199 -5.17 -6.49 30.85
N ASP A 200 -6.47 -6.34 31.11
CA ASP A 200 -7.22 -7.18 32.06
C ASP A 200 -7.29 -8.64 31.56
N SER A 201 -7.18 -8.88 30.26
CA SER A 201 -7.08 -10.22 29.66
C SER A 201 -5.68 -10.85 29.77
N ARG A 202 -4.73 -10.19 30.47
CA ARG A 202 -3.33 -10.63 30.64
C ARG A 202 -2.57 -10.82 29.32
N ILE A 203 -2.96 -10.09 28.29
CA ILE A 203 -2.26 -10.11 27.01
C ILE A 203 -1.09 -9.14 27.08
N SER A 204 0.10 -9.62 26.79
CA SER A 204 1.32 -8.83 26.60
C SER A 204 1.65 -8.66 25.13
N PHE A 205 2.53 -7.71 24.83
CA PHE A 205 2.99 -7.45 23.45
C PHE A 205 4.49 -7.51 23.36
N SER A 206 4.98 -8.16 22.30
CA SER A 206 6.38 -8.10 21.90
C SER A 206 6.52 -7.50 20.50
N VAL A 207 7.62 -6.77 20.30
CA VAL A 207 7.95 -6.16 19.01
C VAL A 207 9.15 -6.88 18.42
N LYS A 208 9.01 -7.34 17.20
CA LYS A 208 10.08 -7.93 16.39
C LYS A 208 10.35 -7.04 15.19
N ASP A 209 11.60 -6.65 15.01
CA ASP A 209 12.06 -5.84 13.90
C ASP A 209 13.18 -6.54 13.11
N ASN A 210 13.79 -5.86 12.16
CA ASN A 210 14.86 -6.42 11.34
C ASN A 210 16.07 -6.90 12.17
N THR A 211 16.28 -6.43 13.39
CA THR A 211 17.41 -6.81 14.23
C THR A 211 17.20 -8.13 14.98
N ASN A 212 15.94 -8.44 15.33
CA ASN A 212 15.60 -9.54 16.25
C ASN A 212 14.52 -10.51 15.74
N VAL A 213 13.91 -10.28 14.57
CA VAL A 213 12.92 -11.20 13.99
C VAL A 213 13.59 -12.51 13.55
N THR A 214 13.03 -13.63 13.91
CA THR A 214 13.50 -14.97 13.58
C THR A 214 12.63 -15.63 12.49
N LEU A 215 13.12 -16.71 11.90
CA LEU A 215 12.31 -17.48 10.94
C LEU A 215 11.08 -18.11 11.60
N ASP A 216 11.19 -18.52 12.87
CA ASP A 216 10.05 -19.05 13.65
C ASP A 216 8.98 -17.97 13.87
N ASP A 217 9.39 -16.71 14.09
CA ASP A 217 8.44 -15.59 14.14
C ASP A 217 7.63 -15.47 12.84
N TRP A 218 8.28 -15.65 11.68
CA TRP A 218 7.61 -15.62 10.39
C TRP A 218 6.68 -16.81 10.16
N LEU A 219 7.05 -18.00 10.60
CA LEU A 219 6.18 -19.18 10.56
C LEU A 219 4.89 -18.93 11.35
N VAL A 220 5.04 -18.47 12.59
CA VAL A 220 3.89 -18.15 13.45
C VAL A 220 3.03 -17.03 12.86
N PHE A 221 3.65 -15.96 12.36
CA PHE A 221 2.92 -14.86 11.73
C PHE A 221 2.16 -15.31 10.49
N TYR A 222 2.73 -16.19 9.67
CA TYR A 222 2.07 -16.72 8.49
C TYR A 222 0.79 -17.49 8.81
N GLU A 223 0.77 -18.26 9.91
CA GLU A 223 -0.47 -18.92 10.39
C GLU A 223 -1.55 -17.89 10.73
N PHE A 224 -1.19 -16.78 11.41
CA PHE A 224 -2.12 -15.69 11.70
C PHE A 224 -2.63 -15.03 10.40
N TYR A 225 -1.72 -14.75 9.48
CA TYR A 225 -2.05 -14.15 8.19
C TYR A 225 -3.06 -15.01 7.41
N LYS A 226 -2.81 -16.31 7.31
CA LYS A 226 -3.74 -17.26 6.65
C LYS A 226 -5.11 -17.26 7.30
N SER A 227 -5.19 -17.22 8.64
CA SER A 227 -6.45 -17.27 9.36
C SER A 227 -7.42 -16.16 8.94
N THR A 228 -6.89 -14.94 8.67
CA THR A 228 -7.69 -13.78 8.22
C THR A 228 -8.37 -14.03 6.87
N TYR A 229 -7.70 -14.73 5.96
CA TYR A 229 -8.25 -15.07 4.65
C TYR A 229 -9.22 -16.25 4.75
N HIS A 230 -8.89 -17.29 5.50
CA HIS A 230 -9.74 -18.45 5.70
C HIS A 230 -11.08 -18.07 6.32
N GLN A 231 -11.10 -17.14 7.30
CA GLN A 231 -12.35 -16.61 7.87
C GLN A 231 -13.26 -15.95 6.83
N ARG A 232 -12.69 -15.48 5.71
CA ARG A 232 -13.42 -14.88 4.58
C ARG A 232 -13.62 -15.83 3.40
N MET A 233 -13.28 -17.10 3.56
CA MET A 233 -13.30 -18.11 2.48
C MET A 233 -12.48 -17.68 1.25
N GLN A 234 -11.35 -17.04 1.47
CA GLN A 234 -10.44 -16.55 0.43
C GLN A 234 -9.07 -17.20 0.60
N ALA A 235 -8.34 -17.33 -0.51
CA ALA A 235 -6.93 -17.69 -0.49
C ALA A 235 -6.07 -16.44 -0.16
N PRO A 236 -5.01 -16.57 0.63
CA PRO A 236 -4.08 -15.49 0.90
C PRO A 236 -3.34 -15.08 -0.39
N TYR A 237 -3.09 -13.78 -0.57
CA TYR A 237 -2.32 -13.27 -1.71
C TYR A 237 -0.84 -13.67 -1.66
N LEU A 238 -0.28 -13.72 -0.45
CA LEU A 238 1.13 -14.01 -0.21
C LEU A 238 1.25 -15.43 0.36
N ASN A 239 2.27 -16.15 -0.09
CA ASN A 239 2.62 -17.47 0.44
C ASN A 239 3.79 -17.38 1.42
N PHE A 240 4.18 -18.50 2.04
CA PHE A 240 5.27 -18.51 3.01
C PHE A 240 6.63 -18.16 2.39
N ASP A 241 6.86 -18.51 1.12
CA ASP A 241 8.12 -18.19 0.43
C ASP A 241 8.34 -16.68 0.35
N PHE A 242 7.26 -15.88 0.20
CA PHE A 242 7.36 -14.43 0.28
C PHE A 242 7.88 -13.98 1.65
N PHE A 243 7.31 -14.47 2.75
CA PHE A 243 7.76 -14.09 4.10
C PHE A 243 9.17 -14.58 4.40
N ASN A 244 9.57 -15.73 3.89
CA ASN A 244 10.94 -16.23 3.97
C ASN A 244 11.92 -15.30 3.23
N LEU A 245 11.55 -14.80 2.06
CA LEU A 245 12.35 -13.81 1.33
C LEU A 245 12.38 -12.46 2.04
N VAL A 246 11.27 -12.02 2.64
CA VAL A 246 11.27 -10.82 3.51
C VAL A 246 12.22 -11.00 4.69
N HIS A 247 12.27 -12.19 5.32
CA HIS A 247 13.25 -12.48 6.37
C HIS A 247 14.70 -12.40 5.83
N LYS A 248 14.96 -12.98 4.66
CA LYS A 248 16.28 -12.92 4.03
C LYS A 248 16.74 -11.49 3.76
N TYR A 249 15.83 -10.62 3.34
CA TYR A 249 16.11 -9.22 3.00
C TYR A 249 15.67 -8.23 4.10
N LYS A 250 15.55 -8.68 5.34
CA LYS A 250 14.97 -7.89 6.45
C LYS A 250 15.67 -6.56 6.69
N ASP A 251 16.98 -6.46 6.45
CA ASP A 251 17.73 -5.22 6.66
C ASP A 251 17.38 -4.15 5.60
N ALA A 252 17.06 -4.55 4.38
CA ALA A 252 16.61 -3.64 3.34
C ALA A 252 15.10 -3.30 3.46
N LEU A 253 14.30 -4.23 3.97
CA LEU A 253 12.84 -4.13 4.01
C LEU A 253 12.30 -3.60 5.33
N CYS A 254 13.08 -3.61 6.39
CA CYS A 254 12.75 -3.10 7.72
C CYS A 254 11.34 -3.54 8.22
N PRO A 255 11.04 -4.86 8.28
CA PRO A 255 9.78 -5.33 8.83
C PRO A 255 9.68 -5.06 10.33
N VAL A 256 8.46 -4.78 10.79
CA VAL A 256 8.13 -4.65 12.21
C VAL A 256 6.89 -5.48 12.49
N ILE A 257 6.98 -6.46 13.39
CA ILE A 257 5.87 -7.32 13.78
C ILE A 257 5.51 -7.04 15.23
N PHE A 258 4.26 -6.70 15.49
CA PHE A 258 3.69 -6.63 16.84
C PHE A 258 2.98 -7.95 17.13
N PHE A 259 3.50 -8.75 18.03
CA PHE A 259 2.84 -9.97 18.50
C PHE A 259 2.08 -9.71 19.78
N ALA A 260 0.85 -10.23 19.85
CA ALA A 260 0.09 -10.36 21.08
C ALA A 260 0.33 -11.75 21.67
N GLU A 261 0.61 -11.82 22.96
CA GLU A 261 0.97 -13.03 23.67
C GLU A 261 0.06 -13.24 24.89
N LEU A 262 -0.43 -14.46 25.05
CA LEU A 262 -1.22 -14.90 26.19
C LEU A 262 -0.57 -16.15 26.79
N GLU A 263 -0.22 -16.10 28.07
CA GLU A 263 0.43 -17.20 28.78
C GLU A 263 1.70 -17.71 28.07
N GLY A 264 2.48 -16.77 27.49
CA GLY A 264 3.72 -17.08 26.78
C GLY A 264 3.54 -17.58 25.34
N ASN A 265 2.30 -17.73 24.86
CA ASN A 265 2.03 -18.15 23.50
C ASN A 265 1.60 -16.97 22.63
N LYS A 266 2.16 -16.85 21.43
CA LYS A 266 1.71 -15.87 20.43
C LYS A 266 0.31 -16.26 19.92
N ILE A 267 -0.64 -15.33 20.00
CA ILE A 267 -2.05 -15.55 19.66
C ILE A 267 -2.52 -14.71 18.48
N ALA A 268 -1.82 -13.62 18.18
CA ALA A 268 -2.11 -12.72 17.08
C ALA A 268 -0.87 -11.93 16.68
N GLY A 269 -0.89 -11.33 15.49
CA GLY A 269 0.19 -10.49 15.03
C GLY A 269 -0.23 -9.48 13.97
N SER A 270 0.45 -8.33 13.98
CA SER A 270 0.34 -7.27 12.98
C SER A 270 1.71 -7.01 12.36
N LEU A 271 1.81 -7.16 11.03
CA LEU A 271 3.02 -6.89 10.28
C LEU A 271 2.96 -5.49 9.69
N CYS A 272 3.98 -4.72 10.00
CA CYS A 272 4.29 -3.43 9.42
C CYS A 272 5.63 -3.49 8.67
N PHE A 273 5.87 -2.48 7.84
CA PHE A 273 7.18 -2.16 7.26
C PHE A 273 7.51 -0.72 7.60
N GLN A 274 8.78 -0.42 7.82
CA GLN A 274 9.22 0.91 8.20
C GLN A 274 10.09 1.54 7.09
N SER A 275 9.78 2.77 6.72
CA SER A 275 10.70 3.66 6.02
C SER A 275 11.36 4.63 7.02
N LYS A 276 12.14 5.58 6.49
CA LYS A 276 12.77 6.61 7.31
C LYS A 276 11.77 7.39 8.19
N ASP A 277 10.58 7.68 7.66
CA ASP A 277 9.60 8.58 8.26
C ASP A 277 8.20 7.97 8.44
N THR A 278 7.94 6.78 7.91
CA THR A 278 6.61 6.19 7.87
C THR A 278 6.62 4.72 8.30
N LEU A 279 5.70 4.37 9.20
CA LEU A 279 5.33 2.99 9.51
C LEU A 279 4.14 2.58 8.65
N TYR A 280 4.24 1.48 7.92
CA TYR A 280 3.20 0.97 7.02
C TYR A 280 2.61 -0.32 7.56
N GLY A 281 1.41 -0.26 8.14
CA GLY A 281 0.66 -1.46 8.54
C GLY A 281 0.10 -2.19 7.33
N ARG A 282 0.42 -3.49 7.19
CA ARG A 282 0.05 -4.26 5.99
C ARG A 282 -0.81 -5.47 6.25
N HIS A 283 -0.42 -6.30 7.17
CA HIS A 283 -1.10 -7.57 7.39
C HIS A 283 -1.40 -7.79 8.87
N TRP A 284 -2.51 -8.46 9.12
CA TRP A 284 -2.98 -8.80 10.44
C TRP A 284 -3.56 -10.21 10.44
N GLY A 285 -3.42 -10.90 11.55
CA GLY A 285 -4.16 -12.12 11.80
C GLY A 285 -4.18 -12.53 13.26
N SER A 286 -5.15 -13.34 13.61
CA SER A 286 -5.33 -13.87 14.96
C SER A 286 -5.96 -15.27 14.91
N LEU A 287 -5.52 -16.15 15.82
CA LEU A 287 -6.13 -17.47 15.99
C LEU A 287 -7.37 -17.44 16.89
N ILE A 288 -7.52 -16.38 17.67
CA ILE A 288 -8.62 -16.23 18.63
C ILE A 288 -9.30 -14.87 18.45
N ASN A 289 -10.59 -14.82 18.78
CA ASN A 289 -11.35 -13.56 18.71
C ASN A 289 -11.47 -12.96 20.12
N ILE A 290 -10.75 -11.86 20.35
CA ILE A 290 -10.80 -11.07 21.59
C ILE A 290 -11.19 -9.64 21.23
N ASP A 291 -12.19 -9.09 21.94
CA ASP A 291 -12.64 -7.72 21.74
C ASP A 291 -11.50 -6.74 21.93
N SER A 292 -11.36 -5.81 21.00
CA SER A 292 -10.34 -4.77 20.94
C SER A 292 -8.90 -5.23 20.63
N LEU A 293 -8.62 -6.53 20.50
CA LEU A 293 -7.27 -7.04 20.19
C LEU A 293 -6.75 -6.52 18.84
N HIS A 294 -7.60 -6.51 17.82
CA HIS A 294 -7.25 -5.93 16.52
C HIS A 294 -6.83 -4.46 16.64
N PHE A 295 -7.56 -3.67 17.41
CA PHE A 295 -7.26 -2.24 17.56
C PHE A 295 -5.96 -2.00 18.33
N GLU A 296 -5.73 -2.79 19.37
CA GLU A 296 -4.48 -2.71 20.14
C GLU A 296 -3.29 -3.06 19.24
N CYS A 297 -3.33 -4.20 18.58
CA CYS A 297 -2.22 -4.73 17.80
C CYS A 297 -1.95 -3.91 16.51
N CYS A 298 -3.01 -3.54 15.78
CA CYS A 298 -2.88 -2.87 14.48
C CYS A 298 -2.76 -1.35 14.55
N TYR A 299 -3.16 -0.72 15.67
CA TYR A 299 -3.17 0.74 15.77
C TYR A 299 -2.41 1.25 16.99
N TYR A 300 -2.78 0.86 18.21
CA TYR A 300 -2.20 1.46 19.40
C TYR A 300 -0.73 1.10 19.58
N GLN A 301 -0.35 -0.14 19.35
CA GLN A 301 1.05 -0.56 19.37
C GLN A 301 1.89 0.15 18.29
N GLY A 302 1.34 0.32 17.08
CA GLY A 302 2.01 1.06 16.00
C GLY A 302 2.16 2.56 16.31
N ILE A 303 1.15 3.19 16.91
CA ILE A 303 1.22 4.59 17.36
C ILE A 303 2.29 4.76 18.46
N GLU A 304 2.30 3.89 19.48
CA GLU A 304 3.33 3.93 20.52
C GLU A 304 4.73 3.73 19.96
N TYR A 305 4.87 2.79 19.02
CA TYR A 305 6.13 2.56 18.33
C TYR A 305 6.59 3.81 17.56
N CYS A 306 5.69 4.47 16.83
CA CYS A 306 6.00 5.70 16.11
C CYS A 306 6.43 6.82 17.04
N ILE A 307 5.72 7.02 18.16
CA ILE A 307 6.06 8.03 19.16
C ILE A 307 7.45 7.75 19.75
N LYS A 308 7.71 6.51 20.17
CA LYS A 308 8.97 6.10 20.79
C LYS A 308 10.18 6.26 19.86
N ASN A 309 10.00 6.02 18.56
CA ASN A 309 11.08 6.02 17.57
C ASN A 309 11.12 7.30 16.72
N GLY A 310 10.31 8.32 17.02
CA GLY A 310 10.30 9.58 16.26
C GLY A 310 9.81 9.45 14.82
N ILE A 311 8.98 8.43 14.52
CA ILE A 311 8.43 8.21 13.17
C ILE A 311 7.30 9.19 12.95
N SER A 312 7.33 9.91 11.82
CA SER A 312 6.41 11.02 11.54
C SER A 312 5.01 10.57 11.14
N PHE A 313 4.89 9.44 10.43
CA PHE A 313 3.63 8.98 9.86
C PHE A 313 3.36 7.51 10.15
N PHE A 314 2.08 7.18 10.33
CA PHE A 314 1.64 5.80 10.33
C PHE A 314 0.50 5.62 9.31
N ASP A 315 0.76 4.83 8.28
CA ASP A 315 -0.21 4.40 7.28
C ASP A 315 -0.72 2.99 7.62
N PRO A 316 -1.92 2.84 8.19
CA PRO A 316 -2.44 1.56 8.63
C PRO A 316 -3.13 0.75 7.51
N GLY A 317 -2.88 1.10 6.26
CA GLY A 317 -3.54 0.53 5.08
C GLY A 317 -4.86 1.22 4.73
N VAL A 318 -5.47 0.77 3.61
CA VAL A 318 -6.75 1.30 3.13
C VAL A 318 -7.93 0.81 3.95
N GLN A 319 -9.07 1.52 3.86
CA GLN A 319 -10.37 1.23 4.47
C GLN A 319 -10.43 1.33 6.01
N GLY A 320 -11.64 1.53 6.51
CA GLY A 320 -11.97 1.48 7.93
C GLY A 320 -12.13 2.84 8.61
N GLU A 321 -13.36 3.36 8.63
CA GLU A 321 -13.74 4.61 9.31
C GLU A 321 -13.45 4.59 10.82
N HIS A 322 -13.38 3.38 11.42
CA HIS A 322 -13.00 3.21 12.82
C HIS A 322 -11.61 3.79 13.15
N LYS A 323 -10.77 4.03 12.13
CA LYS A 323 -9.47 4.69 12.26
C LYS A 323 -9.58 6.14 12.71
N ILE A 324 -10.63 6.86 12.27
CA ILE A 324 -10.89 8.25 12.68
C ILE A 324 -11.00 8.35 14.19
N ARG A 325 -11.70 7.40 14.83
CA ARG A 325 -11.85 7.36 16.29
C ARG A 325 -10.55 7.10 17.04
N ARG A 326 -9.50 6.70 16.33
CA ARG A 326 -8.15 6.40 16.86
C ARG A 326 -7.10 7.41 16.43
N GLY A 327 -7.55 8.57 15.89
CA GLY A 327 -6.68 9.70 15.59
C GLY A 327 -6.02 9.66 14.22
N PHE A 328 -6.45 8.76 13.35
CA PHE A 328 -6.03 8.80 11.95
C PHE A 328 -6.86 9.85 11.20
N GLU A 329 -6.17 10.66 10.42
CA GLU A 329 -6.77 11.76 9.67
C GLU A 329 -7.05 11.33 8.22
N PRO A 330 -8.21 11.74 7.64
CA PRO A 330 -8.53 11.44 6.25
C PRO A 330 -7.61 12.22 5.31
N ARG A 331 -7.13 11.56 4.26
CA ARG A 331 -6.31 12.17 3.19
C ARG A 331 -6.78 11.68 1.83
N ALA A 332 -6.68 12.52 0.81
CA ALA A 332 -6.86 12.10 -0.57
C ALA A 332 -5.79 11.06 -0.94
N SER A 333 -6.16 10.09 -1.74
CA SER A 333 -5.29 9.02 -2.24
C SER A 333 -5.77 8.61 -3.62
N ASN A 334 -5.14 9.15 -4.67
CA ASN A 334 -5.66 9.12 -6.02
C ASN A 334 -4.97 8.04 -6.87
N SER A 335 -5.63 7.66 -7.93
CA SER A 335 -5.09 6.84 -9.02
C SER A 335 -5.23 7.58 -10.34
N TYR A 336 -4.41 7.21 -11.32
CA TYR A 336 -4.33 7.89 -12.61
C TYR A 336 -4.46 6.87 -13.73
N HIS A 337 -5.25 7.21 -14.77
CA HIS A 337 -5.67 6.24 -15.74
C HIS A 337 -5.49 6.79 -17.15
N TYR A 338 -4.69 6.10 -17.96
CA TYR A 338 -4.66 6.34 -19.40
C TYR A 338 -5.68 5.41 -20.05
N VAL A 339 -6.55 5.96 -20.88
CA VAL A 339 -7.58 5.24 -21.62
C VAL A 339 -7.32 5.44 -23.11
N LEU A 340 -7.27 4.36 -23.88
CA LEU A 340 -6.82 4.36 -25.27
C LEU A 340 -7.86 4.97 -26.20
N HIS A 341 -9.12 4.57 -26.08
CA HIS A 341 -10.18 4.98 -26.99
C HIS A 341 -11.03 6.12 -26.42
N GLU A 342 -11.27 7.14 -27.21
CA GLU A 342 -11.91 8.40 -26.79
C GLU A 342 -13.33 8.24 -26.28
N ASP A 343 -14.13 7.33 -26.85
CA ASP A 343 -15.50 7.05 -26.41
C ASP A 343 -15.54 6.53 -24.96
N PHE A 344 -14.66 5.57 -24.63
CA PHE A 344 -14.55 5.04 -23.29
C PHE A 344 -13.89 6.04 -22.35
N ARG A 345 -12.88 6.78 -22.84
CA ARG A 345 -12.24 7.84 -22.11
C ARG A 345 -13.23 8.88 -21.59
N ALA A 346 -14.12 9.38 -22.46
CA ALA A 346 -15.15 10.36 -22.08
C ALA A 346 -16.09 9.83 -20.99
N ALA A 347 -16.47 8.55 -21.09
CA ALA A 347 -17.30 7.90 -20.07
C ALA A 347 -16.57 7.80 -18.70
N ILE A 348 -15.28 7.44 -18.70
CA ILE A 348 -14.48 7.36 -17.48
C ILE A 348 -14.24 8.74 -16.87
N GLU A 349 -13.99 9.77 -17.67
CA GLU A 349 -13.85 11.14 -17.17
C GLU A 349 -15.13 11.64 -16.48
N SER A 350 -16.29 11.38 -17.07
CA SER A 350 -17.57 11.72 -16.43
C SER A 350 -17.75 11.01 -15.10
N PHE A 351 -17.50 9.69 -15.08
CA PHE A 351 -17.57 8.89 -13.86
C PHE A 351 -16.63 9.41 -12.76
N CYS A 352 -15.39 9.70 -13.11
CA CYS A 352 -14.38 10.18 -12.12
C CYS A 352 -14.76 11.56 -11.56
N LYS A 353 -15.33 12.46 -12.37
CA LYS A 353 -15.84 13.77 -11.92
C LYS A 353 -16.98 13.64 -10.91
N GLU A 354 -17.92 12.73 -11.14
CA GLU A 354 -19.02 12.48 -10.21
C GLU A 354 -18.52 11.84 -8.91
N GLU A 355 -17.60 10.88 -9.00
CA GLU A 355 -16.97 10.23 -7.83
C GLU A 355 -16.18 11.24 -7.00
N GLU A 356 -15.44 12.15 -7.63
CA GLU A 356 -14.66 13.20 -6.96
C GLU A 356 -15.55 14.07 -6.04
N ILE A 357 -16.73 14.48 -6.53
CA ILE A 357 -17.67 15.26 -5.72
C ILE A 357 -18.09 14.49 -4.46
N SER A 358 -18.36 13.21 -4.63
CA SER A 358 -18.76 12.33 -3.52
C SER A 358 -17.63 12.13 -2.51
N ILE A 359 -16.40 11.93 -3.00
CA ILE A 359 -15.21 11.77 -2.14
C ILE A 359 -14.88 13.06 -1.39
N LYS A 360 -14.96 14.23 -2.04
CA LYS A 360 -14.76 15.52 -1.37
C LYS A 360 -15.76 15.75 -0.24
N LYS A 361 -17.05 15.45 -0.46
CA LYS A 361 -18.09 15.53 0.58
C LYS A 361 -17.80 14.57 1.73
N TYR A 362 -17.39 13.33 1.42
CA TYR A 362 -17.04 12.34 2.42
C TYR A 362 -15.83 12.78 3.27
N LEU A 363 -14.76 13.26 2.67
CA LEU A 363 -13.58 13.74 3.38
C LEU A 363 -13.91 14.94 4.30
N ALA A 364 -14.74 15.87 3.84
CA ALA A 364 -15.22 16.98 4.64
C ALA A 364 -16.02 16.47 5.86
N ALA A 365 -16.94 15.55 5.66
CA ALA A 365 -17.71 14.93 6.76
C ALA A 365 -16.79 14.20 7.76
N CYS A 366 -15.80 13.44 7.29
CA CYS A 366 -14.83 12.78 8.17
C CYS A 366 -14.06 13.78 9.05
N SER A 367 -13.68 14.94 8.47
CA SER A 367 -12.97 16.01 9.20
C SER A 367 -13.87 16.70 10.20
N GLU A 368 -15.17 16.83 9.92
CA GLU A 368 -16.13 17.41 10.83
C GLU A 368 -16.44 16.50 12.03
N TYR A 369 -16.64 15.20 11.78
CA TYR A 369 -17.01 14.22 12.81
C TYR A 369 -15.81 13.59 13.55
N THR A 370 -14.60 14.09 13.34
CA THR A 370 -13.43 13.60 14.09
C THR A 370 -13.60 13.84 15.59
N PRO A 371 -13.23 12.87 16.46
CA PRO A 371 -13.27 13.05 17.91
C PRO A 371 -12.12 13.88 18.47
N ILE A 372 -11.28 14.44 17.61
CA ILE A 372 -10.19 15.35 17.97
C ILE A 372 -10.81 16.70 18.34
N LYS A 373 -10.33 17.31 19.41
CA LYS A 373 -10.75 18.64 19.86
C LYS A 373 -10.39 19.69 18.82
N LYS A 374 -11.20 20.77 18.74
CA LYS A 374 -11.07 21.82 17.72
C LYS A 374 -9.66 22.45 17.69
N GLU A 375 -9.06 22.66 18.87
CA GLU A 375 -7.72 23.23 19.03
C GLU A 375 -6.57 22.41 18.44
N TYR A 376 -6.79 21.11 18.14
CA TYR A 376 -5.80 20.18 17.56
C TYR A 376 -6.13 19.78 16.12
N ARG A 377 -7.21 20.31 15.54
CA ARG A 377 -7.56 20.04 14.13
C ARG A 377 -6.70 20.90 13.20
N ILE A 378 -6.24 20.31 12.11
CA ILE A 378 -5.53 21.03 11.04
C ILE A 378 -6.53 21.53 10.02
#